data_c7b4e79c97b52828669f9b71b41b4fd6
#
_entry.id   c7b4e79c97b52828669f9b71b41b4fd6
#
_cell.length_a   1.000
_cell.length_b   1.000
_cell.length_c   1.000
_cell.angle_alpha   90.00
_cell.angle_beta   90.00
_cell.angle_gamma   90.00
#
_symmetry.space_group_name_H-M   'P 1'
#
loop_
_entity.id
_entity.type
_entity.pdbx_description
1 polymer ?
#
loop_
_entity_poly.entity_id
_entity_poly.type
_entity_poly.pdbx_seq_one_letter_code
_entity_poly.pdbx_strand_id
1 'polypeptide(L)'
;VRRVRPGAASRGSAERALTSVAAGAAYGGDAADGHDREARERQARDGDDGEAADAPRLWHVTLSVSGAKAPLQEVRRGLEQLAHDHPFLLTSRYAQDHAEIRYWEEARDLHDAAAVALRLWGEHRQSAQLPPWEIVGLEVIDRDTYHHRIAEGYGPLPATPVGVHPF
;
A
#
# COMPACT_ATOMS: atom_id res chain seq x y z
N VAL A 1 28.42 -9.76 -49.15
CA VAL A 1 28.05 -9.84 -47.75
C VAL A 1 26.65 -9.25 -47.62
N ARG A 2 25.70 -10.10 -47.24
CA ARG A 2 24.24 -9.92 -47.32
C ARG A 2 23.70 -9.34 -46.01
N ARG A 3 23.01 -8.19 -46.06
CA ARG A 3 22.26 -7.61 -44.94
C ARG A 3 20.93 -8.34 -44.78
N VAL A 4 20.60 -8.75 -43.55
CA VAL A 4 19.29 -9.24 -43.14
C VAL A 4 18.63 -8.18 -42.25
N ARG A 5 17.40 -7.75 -42.60
CA ARG A 5 16.53 -6.87 -41.80
C ARG A 5 15.66 -7.73 -40.88
N PRO A 6 15.40 -7.31 -39.63
CA PRO A 6 14.37 -7.91 -38.79
C PRO A 6 12.99 -7.32 -39.11
N GLY A 7 11.99 -8.21 -39.09
CA GLY A 7 10.59 -7.90 -39.41
C GLY A 7 9.86 -7.18 -38.26
N ALA A 8 8.81 -6.45 -38.66
CA ALA A 8 7.91 -5.67 -37.84
C ALA A 8 6.97 -6.57 -37.02
N ALA A 9 6.79 -6.25 -35.74
CA ALA A 9 5.79 -6.85 -34.87
C ALA A 9 4.42 -6.17 -35.05
N SER A 10 3.40 -7.01 -35.18
CA SER A 10 2.00 -6.69 -35.32
C SER A 10 1.39 -6.09 -34.06
N ARG A 11 0.67 -4.99 -34.22
CA ARG A 11 -0.18 -4.39 -33.18
C ARG A 11 -1.51 -5.12 -33.13
N GLY A 12 -1.84 -5.74 -32.00
CA GLY A 12 -3.17 -6.23 -31.69
C GLY A 12 -3.97 -5.14 -30.94
N SER A 13 -4.94 -4.55 -31.63
CA SER A 13 -5.93 -3.66 -31.00
C SER A 13 -7.02 -4.51 -30.35
N ALA A 14 -7.22 -4.37 -29.03
CA ALA A 14 -8.40 -4.89 -28.35
C ALA A 14 -9.48 -3.82 -28.35
N GLU A 15 -10.48 -3.96 -29.22
CA GLU A 15 -11.71 -3.18 -29.21
C GLU A 15 -12.60 -3.62 -28.04
N ARG A 16 -12.93 -2.64 -27.18
CA ARG A 16 -14.00 -2.80 -26.17
C ARG A 16 -15.34 -2.55 -26.84
N ALA A 17 -16.13 -3.58 -26.97
CA ALA A 17 -17.53 -3.49 -27.41
C ALA A 17 -18.40 -2.90 -26.28
N LEU A 18 -18.99 -1.72 -26.54
CA LEU A 18 -20.06 -1.15 -25.75
C LEU A 18 -21.36 -1.79 -26.10
N THR A 19 -21.97 -2.58 -25.22
CA THR A 19 -23.31 -3.13 -25.41
C THR A 19 -24.35 -2.13 -24.90
N SER A 20 -25.14 -1.58 -25.82
CA SER A 20 -26.27 -0.71 -25.48
C SER A 20 -27.47 -1.55 -25.04
N VAL A 21 -28.11 -1.14 -23.94
CA VAL A 21 -29.34 -1.74 -23.43
C VAL A 21 -30.54 -1.10 -24.11
N ALA A 22 -31.29 -1.89 -24.83
CA ALA A 22 -32.56 -1.47 -25.42
C ALA A 22 -33.68 -1.52 -24.36
N ALA A 23 -34.45 -0.46 -24.29
CA ALA A 23 -35.67 -0.35 -23.48
C ALA A 23 -36.81 -1.16 -24.18
N GLY A 24 -37.51 -2.00 -23.40
CA GLY A 24 -38.73 -2.66 -23.81
C GLY A 24 -39.74 -2.60 -22.67
N ALA A 25 -40.82 -1.81 -22.87
CA ALA A 25 -41.95 -1.73 -21.97
C ALA A 25 -42.95 -2.86 -22.25
N ALA A 26 -43.46 -3.50 -21.19
CA ALA A 26 -44.74 -4.20 -21.23
C ALA A 26 -45.40 -4.19 -19.86
N TYR A 27 -46.66 -3.73 -19.84
CA TYR A 27 -47.58 -3.67 -18.72
C TYR A 27 -48.15 -5.05 -18.39
N GLY A 28 -48.45 -5.28 -17.08
CA GLY A 28 -49.40 -6.31 -16.68
C GLY A 28 -49.15 -6.91 -15.29
N GLY A 29 -49.87 -6.47 -14.29
CA GLY A 29 -50.64 -7.16 -13.28
C GLY A 29 -49.93 -8.05 -12.24
N ASP A 30 -50.05 -7.67 -11.04
CA ASP A 30 -50.76 -8.32 -9.94
C ASP A 30 -49.98 -8.41 -8.61
N ALA A 31 -50.71 -8.13 -7.55
CA ALA A 31 -50.22 -7.89 -6.21
C ALA A 31 -49.97 -9.20 -5.42
N ALA A 32 -48.77 -9.73 -5.50
CA ALA A 32 -48.27 -10.78 -4.56
C ALA A 32 -46.76 -10.76 -4.30
N ASP A 33 -46.01 -9.71 -4.71
CA ASP A 33 -44.57 -9.74 -4.86
C ASP A 33 -43.80 -8.85 -3.85
N GLY A 34 -44.46 -8.42 -2.75
CA GLY A 34 -43.82 -7.53 -1.76
C GLY A 34 -42.74 -8.22 -0.89
N HIS A 35 -42.91 -9.50 -0.57
CA HIS A 35 -42.02 -10.19 0.35
C HIS A 35 -40.71 -10.71 -0.29
N ASP A 36 -40.81 -11.11 -1.57
CA ASP A 36 -39.62 -11.59 -2.29
C ASP A 36 -38.67 -10.45 -2.71
N ARG A 37 -39.20 -9.24 -2.86
CA ARG A 37 -38.41 -8.07 -3.24
C ARG A 37 -37.58 -7.56 -2.07
N GLU A 38 -38.16 -7.50 -0.87
CA GLU A 38 -37.42 -7.12 0.37
C GLU A 38 -36.37 -8.18 0.75
N ALA A 39 -36.63 -9.46 0.50
CA ALA A 39 -35.64 -10.51 0.72
C ALA A 39 -34.46 -10.42 -0.25
N ARG A 40 -34.71 -10.09 -1.52
CA ARG A 40 -33.66 -9.89 -2.54
C ARG A 40 -32.87 -8.60 -2.31
N GLU A 41 -33.51 -7.53 -1.82
CA GLU A 41 -32.82 -6.28 -1.49
C GLU A 41 -31.97 -6.41 -0.22
N ARG A 42 -32.35 -7.24 0.74
CA ARG A 42 -31.51 -7.57 1.92
C ARG A 42 -30.32 -8.44 1.51
N GLN A 43 -30.53 -9.43 0.65
CA GLN A 43 -29.46 -10.31 0.17
C GLN A 43 -28.46 -9.60 -0.77
N ALA A 44 -28.90 -8.54 -1.49
CA ALA A 44 -28.04 -7.69 -2.29
C ALA A 44 -27.19 -6.74 -1.44
N ARG A 45 -27.67 -6.34 -0.26
CA ARG A 45 -26.90 -5.51 0.69
C ARG A 45 -25.86 -6.33 1.47
N ASP A 46 -26.21 -7.56 1.86
CA ASP A 46 -25.25 -8.46 2.56
C ASP A 46 -24.13 -8.99 1.62
N GLY A 47 -24.34 -8.95 0.29
CA GLY A 47 -23.33 -9.38 -0.70
C GLY A 47 -22.29 -8.30 -1.05
N ASP A 48 -22.63 -7.03 -0.87
CA ASP A 48 -21.74 -5.90 -1.23
C ASP A 48 -20.76 -5.55 -0.09
N ASP A 49 -21.16 -5.79 1.16
CA ASP A 49 -20.31 -5.52 2.32
C ASP A 49 -19.14 -6.53 2.49
N GLY A 50 -19.26 -7.74 1.92
CA GLY A 50 -18.24 -8.78 1.99
C GLY A 50 -17.05 -8.55 1.05
N GLU A 51 -17.31 -8.01 -0.13
CA GLU A 51 -16.28 -7.76 -1.15
C GLU A 51 -15.50 -6.47 -0.89
N ALA A 52 -16.15 -5.47 -0.28
CA ALA A 52 -15.50 -4.24 0.15
C ALA A 52 -14.57 -4.42 1.37
N ALA A 53 -14.84 -5.43 2.21
CA ALA A 53 -14.03 -5.72 3.40
C ALA A 53 -12.69 -6.38 3.07
N ASP A 54 -12.55 -7.01 1.92
CA ASP A 54 -11.33 -7.73 1.50
C ASP A 54 -10.44 -6.93 0.52
N ALA A 55 -10.86 -5.72 0.15
CA ALA A 55 -10.06 -4.85 -0.70
C ALA A 55 -8.84 -4.31 0.06
N PRO A 56 -7.64 -4.37 -0.53
CA PRO A 56 -6.44 -3.84 0.11
C PRO A 56 -6.57 -2.34 0.37
N ARG A 57 -6.10 -1.91 1.55
CA ARG A 57 -6.11 -0.53 2.02
C ARG A 57 -4.69 -0.04 2.27
N LEU A 58 -4.52 1.27 2.27
CA LEU A 58 -3.24 1.90 2.58
C LEU A 58 -3.10 2.12 4.09
N TRP A 59 -1.95 1.69 4.62
CA TRP A 59 -1.55 1.82 6.01
C TRP A 59 -0.27 2.65 6.09
N HIS A 60 -0.28 3.67 6.94
CA HIS A 60 0.94 4.39 7.27
C HIS A 60 1.70 3.63 8.34
N VAL A 61 2.94 3.29 8.04
CA VAL A 61 3.83 2.56 8.94
C VAL A 61 4.96 3.46 9.42
N THR A 62 5.21 3.44 10.72
CA THR A 62 6.43 3.96 11.33
C THR A 62 7.16 2.82 12.03
N LEU A 63 8.32 2.46 11.51
CA LEU A 63 9.18 1.41 12.05
C LEU A 63 10.40 2.05 12.72
N SER A 64 10.61 1.75 14.00
CA SER A 64 11.79 2.18 14.76
C SER A 64 12.73 1.01 15.00
N VAL A 65 14.00 1.20 14.68
CA VAL A 65 15.06 0.20 14.86
C VAL A 65 16.21 0.79 15.67
N SER A 66 16.88 -0.04 16.46
CA SER A 66 18.00 0.39 17.29
C SER A 66 18.97 -0.76 17.59
N GLY A 67 20.24 -0.40 17.87
CA GLY A 67 21.25 -1.37 18.22
C GLY A 67 22.63 -0.76 18.46
N ALA A 68 23.67 -1.55 18.25
CA ALA A 68 25.05 -1.08 18.41
C ALA A 68 25.37 0.05 17.41
N LYS A 69 26.25 0.97 17.83
CA LYS A 69 26.71 2.05 16.96
C LYS A 69 27.35 1.53 15.68
N ALA A 70 26.91 2.08 14.56
CA ALA A 70 27.45 1.83 13.24
C ALA A 70 27.92 3.16 12.60
N PRO A 71 28.86 3.12 11.64
CA PRO A 71 29.31 4.31 10.93
C PRO A 71 28.12 4.96 10.19
N LEU A 72 27.93 6.27 10.37
CA LEU A 72 26.80 7.01 9.75
C LEU A 72 26.68 6.81 8.24
N GLN A 73 27.82 6.70 7.54
CA GLN A 73 27.83 6.48 6.10
C GLN A 73 27.30 5.10 5.70
N GLU A 74 27.56 4.08 6.51
CA GLU A 74 27.04 2.73 6.28
C GLU A 74 25.54 2.67 6.56
N VAL A 75 25.09 3.28 7.66
CA VAL A 75 23.66 3.41 7.98
C VAL A 75 22.92 4.12 6.85
N ARG A 76 23.43 5.27 6.42
CA ARG A 76 22.86 6.06 5.32
C ARG A 76 22.75 5.23 4.04
N ARG A 77 23.84 4.59 3.63
CA ARG A 77 23.88 3.78 2.41
C ARG A 77 22.87 2.63 2.46
N GLY A 78 22.80 1.93 3.59
CA GLY A 78 21.83 0.85 3.77
C GLY A 78 20.38 1.34 3.67
N LEU A 79 20.05 2.48 4.27
CA LEU A 79 18.72 3.06 4.17
C LEU A 79 18.40 3.63 2.78
N GLU A 80 19.38 4.19 2.06
CA GLU A 80 19.24 4.60 0.65
C GLU A 80 18.97 3.38 -0.25
N GLN A 81 19.64 2.25 0.00
CA GLN A 81 19.38 1.01 -0.72
C GLN A 81 17.99 0.46 -0.39
N LEU A 82 17.58 0.46 0.87
CA LEU A 82 16.22 0.08 1.27
C LEU A 82 15.16 0.95 0.58
N ALA A 83 15.41 2.27 0.51
CA ALA A 83 14.52 3.20 -0.19
C ALA A 83 14.45 2.92 -1.70
N HIS A 84 15.55 2.47 -2.30
CA HIS A 84 15.58 2.07 -3.70
C HIS A 84 14.78 0.78 -3.94
N ASP A 85 14.88 -0.17 -3.04
CA ASP A 85 14.21 -1.47 -3.14
C ASP A 85 12.72 -1.39 -2.76
N HIS A 86 12.31 -0.34 -2.02
CA HIS A 86 10.96 -0.14 -1.50
C HIS A 86 10.33 1.16 -2.02
N PRO A 87 9.53 1.11 -3.10
CA PRO A 87 9.07 2.29 -3.84
C PRO A 87 8.13 3.21 -3.03
N PHE A 88 7.53 2.71 -1.94
CA PHE A 88 6.60 3.49 -1.11
C PHE A 88 7.24 4.10 0.14
N LEU A 89 8.56 4.05 0.25
CA LEU A 89 9.28 4.66 1.36
C LEU A 89 9.15 6.18 1.29
N LEU A 90 8.61 6.79 2.35
CA LEU A 90 8.42 8.24 2.45
C LEU A 90 9.68 8.93 2.95
N THR A 91 10.16 8.51 4.11
CA THR A 91 11.33 9.11 4.74
C THR A 91 11.97 8.14 5.72
N SER A 92 13.28 8.23 5.83
CA SER A 92 14.04 7.59 6.91
C SER A 92 14.88 8.64 7.61
N ARG A 93 14.84 8.62 8.94
CA ARG A 93 15.74 9.41 9.78
C ARG A 93 16.66 8.49 10.54
N TYR A 94 17.93 8.86 10.68
CA TYR A 94 18.93 7.97 11.25
C TYR A 94 19.95 8.68 12.12
N ALA A 95 20.50 7.93 13.07
CA ALA A 95 21.67 8.22 13.87
C ALA A 95 22.65 7.03 13.80
N GLN A 96 23.68 7.04 14.63
CA GLN A 96 24.67 5.95 14.65
C GLN A 96 24.12 4.63 15.22
N ASP A 97 23.08 4.70 16.05
CA ASP A 97 22.58 3.59 16.87
C ASP A 97 21.06 3.37 16.75
N HIS A 98 20.38 4.17 15.94
CA HIS A 98 18.95 4.01 15.68
C HIS A 98 18.51 4.65 14.37
N ALA A 99 17.34 4.22 13.87
CA ALA A 99 16.66 4.84 12.75
C ALA A 99 15.15 4.73 12.90
N GLU A 100 14.45 5.64 12.24
CA GLU A 100 13.01 5.64 12.08
C GLU A 100 12.68 5.65 10.59
N ILE A 101 11.86 4.70 10.15
CA ILE A 101 11.50 4.49 8.75
C ILE A 101 9.99 4.66 8.62
N ARG A 102 9.54 5.53 7.72
CA ARG A 102 8.13 5.81 7.47
C ARG A 102 7.79 5.55 6.02
N TYR A 103 6.70 4.79 5.80
CA TYR A 103 6.26 4.42 4.46
C TYR A 103 4.78 4.07 4.44
N TRP A 104 4.24 3.90 3.23
CA TRP A 104 2.90 3.37 3.02
C TRP A 104 2.97 1.90 2.66
N GLU A 105 2.11 1.10 3.30
CA GLU A 105 1.93 -0.32 3.02
C GLU A 105 0.52 -0.57 2.53
N GLU A 106 0.39 -1.39 1.50
CA GLU A 106 -0.90 -1.86 1.01
C GLU A 106 -1.17 -3.25 1.58
N ALA A 107 -2.19 -3.36 2.43
CA ALA A 107 -2.56 -4.61 3.09
C ALA A 107 -4.06 -4.69 3.32
N ARG A 108 -4.58 -5.90 3.46
CA ARG A 108 -6.01 -6.15 3.68
C ARG A 108 -6.48 -5.60 5.02
N ASP A 109 -5.67 -5.80 6.04
CA ASP A 109 -5.99 -5.40 7.41
C ASP A 109 -4.74 -4.96 8.19
N LEU A 110 -4.96 -4.50 9.42
CA LEU A 110 -3.90 -4.06 10.32
C LEU A 110 -2.87 -5.15 10.63
N HIS A 111 -3.31 -6.41 10.76
CA HIS A 111 -2.41 -7.51 11.11
C HIS A 111 -1.49 -7.84 9.95
N ASP A 112 -2.01 -7.86 8.72
CA ASP A 112 -1.22 -8.05 7.51
C ASP A 112 -0.20 -6.92 7.36
N ALA A 113 -0.61 -5.65 7.52
CA ALA A 113 0.29 -4.49 7.45
C ALA A 113 1.41 -4.57 8.49
N ALA A 114 1.07 -4.90 9.73
CA ALA A 114 2.05 -5.07 10.79
C ALA A 114 3.00 -6.25 10.54
N ALA A 115 2.49 -7.37 10.02
CA ALA A 115 3.31 -8.54 9.70
C ALA A 115 4.32 -8.24 8.59
N VAL A 116 3.92 -7.52 7.54
CA VAL A 116 4.82 -7.07 6.48
C VAL A 116 5.88 -6.12 7.04
N ALA A 117 5.47 -5.15 7.85
CA ALA A 117 6.39 -4.20 8.47
C ALA A 117 7.47 -4.86 9.34
N LEU A 118 7.08 -5.85 10.14
CA LEU A 118 8.02 -6.60 10.98
C LEU A 118 9.02 -7.44 10.16
N ARG A 119 8.63 -7.91 8.98
CA ARG A 119 9.53 -8.65 8.08
C ARG A 119 10.46 -7.74 7.29
N LEU A 120 10.01 -6.52 6.95
CA LEU A 120 10.77 -5.60 6.10
C LEU A 120 12.24 -5.47 6.52
N TRP A 121 12.49 -5.18 7.80
CA TRP A 121 13.84 -4.99 8.30
C TRP A 121 14.70 -6.26 8.19
N GLY A 122 14.13 -7.41 8.55
CA GLY A 122 14.82 -8.70 8.50
C GLY A 122 15.12 -9.18 7.08
N GLU A 123 14.15 -9.05 6.18
CA GLU A 123 14.27 -9.49 4.78
C GLU A 123 15.28 -8.65 3.99
N HIS A 124 15.28 -7.33 4.20
CA HIS A 124 16.20 -6.42 3.49
C HIS A 124 17.55 -6.22 4.19
N ARG A 125 17.74 -6.79 5.37
CA ARG A 125 18.97 -6.60 6.15
C ARG A 125 20.23 -7.00 5.38
N GLN A 126 20.20 -8.10 4.64
CA GLN A 126 21.36 -8.57 3.88
C GLN A 126 21.48 -7.85 2.54
N SER A 127 20.39 -7.70 1.80
CA SER A 127 20.39 -7.07 0.46
C SER A 127 20.77 -5.59 0.53
N ALA A 128 20.24 -4.86 1.49
CA ALA A 128 20.55 -3.45 1.70
C ALA A 128 21.78 -3.22 2.61
N GLN A 129 22.40 -4.25 3.14
CA GLN A 129 23.51 -4.15 4.09
C GLN A 129 23.16 -3.29 5.31
N LEU A 130 21.96 -3.46 5.84
CA LEU A 130 21.48 -2.73 7.02
C LEU A 130 22.24 -3.19 8.28
N PRO A 131 22.42 -2.29 9.26
CA PRO A 131 23.01 -2.66 10.54
C PRO A 131 22.24 -3.80 11.23
N PRO A 132 22.88 -4.62 12.07
CA PRO A 132 22.22 -5.71 12.78
C PRO A 132 21.42 -5.20 13.99
N TRP A 133 20.58 -4.19 13.75
CA TRP A 133 19.71 -3.61 14.75
C TRP A 133 18.41 -4.40 14.86
N GLU A 134 17.75 -4.21 16.00
CA GLU A 134 16.46 -4.82 16.30
C GLU A 134 15.33 -3.82 16.11
N ILE A 135 14.14 -4.32 15.80
CA ILE A 135 12.93 -3.51 15.80
C ILE A 135 12.56 -3.23 17.26
N VAL A 136 12.50 -1.96 17.61
CA VAL A 136 12.16 -1.49 18.97
C VAL A 136 10.83 -0.75 19.04
N GLY A 137 10.24 -0.44 17.89
CA GLY A 137 8.94 0.22 17.81
C GLY A 137 8.26 0.00 16.46
N LEU A 138 6.93 -0.10 16.51
CA LEU A 138 6.09 -0.20 15.33
C LEU A 138 4.79 0.56 15.59
N GLU A 139 4.44 1.48 14.70
CA GLU A 139 3.12 2.08 14.62
C GLU A 139 2.54 1.82 13.23
N VAL A 140 1.31 1.35 13.19
CA VAL A 140 0.55 1.11 11.95
C VAL A 140 -0.82 1.76 12.10
N ILE A 141 -1.13 2.71 11.23
CA ILE A 141 -2.42 3.41 11.24
C ILE A 141 -3.01 3.43 9.84
N ASP A 142 -4.34 3.37 9.76
CA ASP A 142 -5.01 3.50 8.48
C ASP A 142 -4.88 4.92 7.90
N ARG A 143 -5.16 5.05 6.61
CA ARG A 143 -5.02 6.29 5.87
C ARG A 143 -5.88 7.43 6.45
N ASP A 144 -7.09 7.13 6.86
CA ASP A 144 -8.03 8.15 7.33
C ASP A 144 -7.61 8.68 8.70
N THR A 145 -7.21 7.77 9.60
CA THR A 145 -6.61 8.12 10.90
C THR A 145 -5.33 8.96 10.73
N TYR A 146 -4.48 8.60 9.76
CA TYR A 146 -3.28 9.38 9.44
C TYR A 146 -3.64 10.82 9.05
N HIS A 147 -4.55 11.00 8.10
CA HIS A 147 -4.95 12.33 7.65
C HIS A 147 -5.65 13.14 8.75
N HIS A 148 -6.45 12.48 9.58
CA HIS A 148 -7.11 13.12 10.71
C HIS A 148 -6.08 13.65 11.72
N ARG A 149 -5.09 12.84 12.09
CA ARG A 149 -3.99 13.27 12.98
C ARG A 149 -3.19 14.44 12.40
N ILE A 150 -2.89 14.44 11.09
CA ILE A 150 -2.22 15.58 10.44
C ILE A 150 -3.07 16.84 10.52
N ALA A 151 -4.38 16.75 10.26
CA ALA A 151 -5.30 17.89 10.32
C ALA A 151 -5.43 18.47 11.74
N GLU A 152 -5.31 17.65 12.77
CA GLU A 152 -5.32 18.08 14.18
C GLU A 152 -3.95 18.58 14.67
N GLY A 153 -2.92 18.54 13.82
CA GLY A 153 -1.55 18.93 14.19
C GLY A 153 -0.76 17.85 14.92
N TYR A 154 -1.30 16.62 15.00
CA TYR A 154 -0.58 15.45 15.47
C TYR A 154 0.07 14.77 14.27
N GLY A 155 1.36 14.64 14.27
CA GLY A 155 2.06 13.92 13.20
C GLY A 155 3.40 14.56 12.84
N PRO A 156 4.14 13.98 11.89
CA PRO A 156 5.36 14.59 11.42
C PRO A 156 5.05 15.94 10.79
N LEU A 157 5.93 16.90 11.04
CA LEU A 157 5.81 18.21 10.42
C LEU A 157 5.64 18.06 8.91
N PRO A 158 4.70 18.83 8.28
CA PRO A 158 4.42 18.74 6.85
C PRO A 158 5.65 18.94 5.95
N ALA A 159 6.73 19.49 6.49
CA ALA A 159 7.98 19.79 5.81
C ALA A 159 9.07 18.72 5.99
N THR A 160 8.75 17.51 6.46
CA THR A 160 9.77 16.45 6.52
C THR A 160 10.09 16.03 5.08
N PRO A 161 11.33 16.28 4.60
CA PRO A 161 11.66 15.96 3.22
C PRO A 161 11.60 14.45 2.98
N VAL A 162 11.11 14.05 1.80
CA VAL A 162 11.16 12.65 1.36
C VAL A 162 12.63 12.23 1.22
N GLY A 163 12.95 11.03 1.65
CA GLY A 163 14.29 10.46 1.51
C GLY A 163 14.95 10.10 2.84
N VAL A 164 16.28 9.98 2.83
CA VAL A 164 17.09 9.51 3.94
C VAL A 164 17.88 10.66 4.54
N HIS A 165 17.58 11.02 5.78
CA HIS A 165 18.13 12.19 6.47
C HIS A 165 18.65 11.86 7.86
N PRO A 166 19.72 12.52 8.35
CA PRO A 166 20.09 12.42 9.75
C PRO A 166 19.02 13.06 10.66
N PHE A 167 18.98 12.65 11.93
CA PHE A 167 18.13 13.28 12.94
C PHE A 167 18.55 14.72 13.19
#